data_3f6615389bf95c668a31623d12fda195
#
_entry.id   3f6615389bf95c668a31623d12fda195
#
_cell.length_a   1.000
_cell.length_b   1.000
_cell.length_c   1.000
_cell.angle_alpha   90.00
_cell.angle_beta   90.00
_cell.angle_gamma   90.00
#
_symmetry.space_group_name_H-M   'P 1'
#
loop_
_entity.id
_entity.type
_entity.pdbx_description
1 polymer ?
#
loop_
_entity_poly.entity_id
_entity_poly.type
_entity_poly.pdbx_seq_one_letter_code
_entity_poly.pdbx_strand_id
1 'polypeptide(L)'
;MDFTTLMRSGKQTGDHAMSFHVPETWMQGRTTYGGLTAALCLQAAMPTSGGRQIRSAQVAFVGPVSGDVECTATLLREGKNTVFTSVRMMGEAGVAAEAIFAFGAHRESSLNFANLPAPEVTSPDETASFFGESP
;
A
#
# COMPACT_ATOMS: atom_id res chain seq x y z
N MET A 1 1.87 -7.43 -16.61
CA MET A 1 1.40 -6.04 -16.32
C MET A 1 2.35 -5.45 -15.29
N ASP A 2 2.94 -4.29 -15.57
CA ASP A 2 3.79 -3.57 -14.61
C ASP A 2 2.95 -2.91 -13.49
N PHE A 3 3.64 -2.50 -12.41
CA PHE A 3 3.01 -1.90 -11.23
C PHE A 3 2.19 -0.66 -11.55
N THR A 4 2.74 0.26 -12.35
CA THR A 4 2.08 1.53 -12.66
C THR A 4 0.78 1.32 -13.44
N THR A 5 0.80 0.40 -14.40
CA THR A 5 -0.38 0.03 -15.19
C THR A 5 -1.44 -0.59 -14.28
N LEU A 6 -1.06 -1.50 -13.36
CA LEU A 6 -1.99 -2.12 -12.43
C LEU A 6 -2.63 -1.08 -11.51
N MET A 7 -1.84 -0.18 -10.91
CA MET A 7 -2.37 0.89 -10.06
C MET A 7 -3.37 1.79 -10.79
N ARG A 8 -3.13 2.07 -12.07
CA ARG A 8 -4.03 2.88 -12.90
C ARG A 8 -5.26 2.13 -13.41
N SER A 9 -5.28 0.81 -13.36
CA SER A 9 -6.40 -0.01 -13.83
C SER A 9 -7.58 -0.02 -12.86
N GLY A 10 -7.41 0.51 -11.64
CA GLY A 10 -8.46 0.58 -10.63
C GLY A 10 -9.69 1.30 -11.14
N LYS A 11 -10.86 0.68 -10.95
CA LYS A 11 -12.15 1.23 -11.32
C LYS A 11 -12.90 1.65 -10.06
N GLN A 12 -13.39 2.87 -10.05
CA GLN A 12 -14.25 3.33 -8.97
C GLN A 12 -15.60 2.61 -9.06
N THR A 13 -15.99 1.95 -7.97
CA THR A 13 -17.26 1.19 -7.85
C THR A 13 -18.25 1.84 -6.90
N GLY A 14 -17.82 2.86 -6.13
CA GLY A 14 -18.63 3.64 -5.20
C GLY A 14 -17.88 4.89 -4.75
N ASP A 15 -18.47 5.67 -3.84
CA ASP A 15 -17.88 6.95 -3.38
C ASP A 15 -16.46 6.78 -2.81
N HIS A 16 -16.21 5.65 -2.15
CA HIS A 16 -14.93 5.31 -1.53
C HIS A 16 -14.55 3.85 -1.80
N ALA A 17 -15.00 3.27 -2.91
CA ALA A 17 -14.73 1.89 -3.28
C ALA A 17 -14.05 1.82 -4.65
N MET A 18 -13.04 0.97 -4.74
CA MET A 18 -12.30 0.70 -5.98
C MET A 18 -12.14 -0.80 -6.18
N SER A 19 -12.36 -1.26 -7.40
CA SER A 19 -12.06 -2.64 -7.80
C SER A 19 -10.79 -2.70 -8.63
N PHE A 20 -10.08 -3.83 -8.50
CA PHE A 20 -8.86 -4.15 -9.25
C PHE A 20 -8.91 -5.60 -9.69
N HIS A 21 -8.25 -5.90 -10.79
CA HIS A 21 -7.96 -7.27 -11.20
C HIS A 21 -6.46 -7.53 -11.01
N VAL A 22 -6.12 -8.43 -10.08
CA VAL A 22 -4.73 -8.82 -9.81
C VAL A 22 -4.35 -9.98 -10.72
N PRO A 23 -3.45 -9.78 -11.71
CA PRO A 23 -3.06 -10.83 -12.62
C PRO A 23 -2.12 -11.84 -11.96
N GLU A 24 -2.07 -13.06 -12.51
CA GLU A 24 -1.23 -14.16 -12.01
C GLU A 24 0.25 -13.81 -11.90
N THR A 25 0.74 -12.89 -12.72
CA THR A 25 2.14 -12.44 -12.70
C THR A 25 2.57 -11.76 -11.38
N TRP A 26 1.61 -11.39 -10.52
CA TRP A 26 1.85 -10.81 -9.19
C TRP A 26 1.66 -11.80 -8.05
N MET A 27 1.39 -13.07 -8.38
CA MET A 27 1.19 -14.10 -7.37
C MET A 27 2.52 -14.60 -6.79
N GLN A 28 2.53 -14.86 -5.49
CA GLN A 28 3.57 -15.61 -4.78
C GLN A 28 2.92 -16.86 -4.18
N GLY A 29 2.92 -17.94 -4.92
CA GLY A 29 2.15 -19.13 -4.58
C GLY A 29 0.65 -18.90 -4.76
N ARG A 30 -0.13 -19.06 -3.70
CA ARG A 30 -1.61 -18.96 -3.74
C ARG A 30 -2.15 -17.55 -3.44
N THR A 31 -1.29 -16.60 -3.20
CA THR A 31 -1.68 -15.22 -2.85
C THR A 31 -0.78 -14.20 -3.55
N THR A 32 -1.28 -13.01 -3.68
CA THR A 32 -0.54 -11.86 -4.22
C THR A 32 0.58 -11.43 -3.27
N TYR A 33 1.64 -10.88 -3.84
CA TYR A 33 2.69 -10.18 -3.08
C TYR A 33 2.07 -9.15 -2.12
N GLY A 34 2.43 -9.25 -0.83
CA GLY A 34 1.82 -8.43 0.22
C GLY A 34 2.00 -6.93 0.03
N GLY A 35 3.13 -6.51 -0.55
CA GLY A 35 3.36 -5.10 -0.90
C GLY A 35 2.37 -4.56 -1.93
N LEU A 36 1.97 -5.37 -2.91
CA LEU A 36 0.91 -4.99 -3.85
C LEU A 36 -0.44 -4.88 -3.15
N THR A 37 -0.80 -5.85 -2.30
CA THR A 37 -2.04 -5.80 -1.51
C THR A 37 -2.14 -4.50 -0.71
N ALA A 38 -1.04 -4.12 -0.02
CA ALA A 38 -0.98 -2.87 0.73
C ALA A 38 -1.11 -1.63 -0.17
N ALA A 39 -0.49 -1.65 -1.35
CA ALA A 39 -0.55 -0.54 -2.31
C ALA A 39 -1.96 -0.35 -2.89
N LEU A 40 -2.69 -1.43 -3.19
CA LEU A 40 -4.08 -1.36 -3.66
C LEU A 40 -5.00 -0.78 -2.57
N CYS A 41 -4.83 -1.19 -1.31
CA CYS A 41 -5.54 -0.60 -0.19
C CYS A 41 -5.23 0.90 -0.04
N LEU A 42 -3.95 1.28 -0.15
CA LEU A 42 -3.56 2.69 -0.10
C LEU A 42 -4.19 3.49 -1.25
N GLN A 43 -4.20 2.94 -2.46
CA GLN A 43 -4.81 3.61 -3.63
C GLN A 43 -6.29 3.94 -3.37
N ALA A 44 -7.03 3.01 -2.76
CA ALA A 44 -8.43 3.25 -2.39
C ALA A 44 -8.58 4.30 -1.27
N ALA A 45 -7.60 4.41 -0.36
CA ALA A 45 -7.60 5.40 0.72
C ALA A 45 -7.21 6.82 0.25
N MET A 46 -6.44 6.95 -0.83
CA MET A 46 -5.91 8.25 -1.29
C MET A 46 -6.95 9.36 -1.46
N PRO A 47 -8.17 9.10 -1.99
CA PRO A 47 -9.19 10.14 -2.12
C PRO A 47 -9.59 10.79 -0.79
N THR A 48 -9.48 10.05 0.33
CA THR A 48 -9.83 10.58 1.66
C THR A 48 -8.72 11.40 2.31
N SER A 49 -7.50 11.39 1.74
CA SER A 49 -6.30 12.02 2.34
C SER A 49 -6.40 13.55 2.45
N GLY A 50 -7.25 14.19 1.63
CA GLY A 50 -7.31 15.65 1.50
C GLY A 50 -5.98 16.25 1.03
N GLY A 51 -5.22 15.52 0.20
CA GLY A 51 -3.91 15.95 -0.31
C GLY A 51 -2.76 15.81 0.69
N ARG A 52 -3.00 15.25 1.87
CA ARG A 52 -1.96 14.99 2.88
C ARG A 52 -1.13 13.77 2.52
N GLN A 53 0.13 13.78 2.90
CA GLN A 53 1.06 12.65 2.66
C GLN A 53 0.80 11.52 3.66
N ILE A 54 0.99 10.27 3.21
CA ILE A 54 0.97 9.10 4.10
C ILE A 54 2.08 9.21 5.15
N ARG A 55 1.77 8.89 6.40
CA ARG A 55 2.69 8.89 7.55
C ARG A 55 2.85 7.52 8.16
N SER A 56 1.79 6.73 8.20
CA SER A 56 1.85 5.34 8.67
C SER A 56 0.81 4.48 7.98
N ALA A 57 1.09 3.18 7.94
CA ALA A 57 0.18 2.16 7.49
C ALA A 57 0.26 0.96 8.45
N GLN A 58 -0.89 0.41 8.80
CA GLN A 58 -1.03 -0.89 9.45
C GLN A 58 -1.84 -1.76 8.51
N VAL A 59 -1.33 -2.92 8.14
CA VAL A 59 -2.02 -3.83 7.21
C VAL A 59 -2.07 -5.22 7.82
N ALA A 60 -3.28 -5.75 7.99
CA ALA A 60 -3.52 -7.12 8.37
C ALA A 60 -3.85 -7.92 7.10
N PHE A 61 -3.02 -8.90 6.78
CA PHE A 61 -3.24 -9.86 5.71
C PHE A 61 -4.11 -10.99 6.27
N VAL A 62 -5.40 -10.96 5.96
CA VAL A 62 -6.41 -11.86 6.57
C VAL A 62 -6.62 -13.11 5.75
N GLY A 63 -6.67 -12.96 4.42
CA GLY A 63 -6.91 -14.04 3.50
C GLY A 63 -6.08 -13.92 2.21
N PRO A 64 -6.15 -14.93 1.33
CA PRO A 64 -5.45 -14.89 0.06
C PRO A 64 -6.05 -13.80 -0.85
N VAL A 65 -5.18 -13.14 -1.60
CA VAL A 65 -5.53 -12.13 -2.60
C VAL A 65 -5.18 -12.66 -3.98
N SER A 66 -6.16 -12.76 -4.87
CA SER A 66 -5.99 -13.17 -6.28
C SER A 66 -7.18 -12.69 -7.11
N GLY A 67 -6.99 -12.53 -8.41
CA GLY A 67 -8.08 -12.17 -9.32
C GLY A 67 -8.76 -10.85 -8.97
N ASP A 68 -10.08 -10.84 -8.95
CA ASP A 68 -10.85 -9.63 -8.69
C ASP A 68 -10.95 -9.34 -7.20
N VAL A 69 -10.62 -8.10 -6.84
CA VAL A 69 -10.70 -7.59 -5.46
C VAL A 69 -11.40 -6.25 -5.43
N GLU A 70 -12.08 -5.97 -4.33
CA GLU A 70 -12.68 -4.66 -4.05
C GLU A 70 -12.14 -4.10 -2.75
N CYS A 71 -11.66 -2.85 -2.80
CA CYS A 71 -11.17 -2.09 -1.65
C CYS A 71 -12.17 -1.00 -1.30
N THR A 72 -12.75 -1.04 -0.11
CA THR A 72 -13.66 -0.01 0.41
C THR A 72 -12.96 0.79 1.50
N ALA A 73 -12.82 2.09 1.28
CA ALA A 73 -12.23 3.01 2.24
C ALA A 73 -13.31 3.67 3.11
N THR A 74 -13.03 3.79 4.40
CA THR A 74 -13.87 4.48 5.37
C THR A 74 -13.05 5.55 6.08
N LEU A 75 -13.47 6.80 5.94
CA LEU A 75 -12.89 7.91 6.70
C LEU A 75 -13.24 7.73 8.18
N LEU A 76 -12.23 7.46 9.01
CA LEU A 76 -12.41 7.29 10.46
C LEU A 76 -12.44 8.64 11.18
N ARG A 77 -11.52 9.52 10.81
CA ARG A 77 -11.41 10.85 11.39
C ARG A 77 -10.65 11.79 10.47
N GLU A 78 -11.14 13.00 10.34
CA GLU A 78 -10.42 14.11 9.77
C GLU A 78 -10.20 15.20 10.83
N GLY A 79 -8.92 15.52 11.07
CA GLY A 79 -8.51 16.65 11.90
C GLY A 79 -7.79 17.70 11.05
N LYS A 80 -7.40 18.81 11.68
CA LYS A 80 -6.69 19.92 11.01
C LYS A 80 -5.42 19.43 10.28
N ASN A 81 -4.65 18.56 10.89
CA ASN A 81 -3.33 18.13 10.38
C ASN A 81 -3.26 16.65 10.02
N THR A 82 -4.23 15.84 10.43
CA THR A 82 -4.15 14.38 10.28
C THR A 82 -5.50 13.82 9.86
N VAL A 83 -5.46 12.84 8.96
CA VAL A 83 -6.60 12.02 8.55
C VAL A 83 -6.31 10.57 8.84
N PHE A 84 -7.29 9.85 9.37
CA PHE A 84 -7.25 8.40 9.53
C PHE A 84 -8.32 7.76 8.66
N THR A 85 -7.91 6.77 7.89
CA THR A 85 -8.80 6.02 6.98
C THR A 85 -8.55 4.54 7.16
N SER A 86 -9.61 3.76 7.33
CA SER A 86 -9.54 2.30 7.21
C SER A 86 -9.90 1.86 5.81
N VAL A 87 -9.34 0.73 5.39
CA VAL A 87 -9.68 0.08 4.11
C VAL A 87 -9.89 -1.39 4.35
N ARG A 88 -11.02 -1.91 3.88
CA ARG A 88 -11.29 -3.34 3.79
C ARG A 88 -11.13 -3.79 2.35
N MET A 89 -10.31 -4.80 2.13
CA MET A 89 -10.21 -5.49 0.85
C MET A 89 -10.99 -6.80 0.90
N MET A 90 -11.91 -6.95 -0.04
CA MET A 90 -12.66 -8.18 -0.27
C MET A 90 -12.11 -8.89 -1.49
N GLY A 91 -11.88 -10.18 -1.38
CA GLY A 91 -11.60 -11.08 -2.48
C GLY A 91 -12.68 -12.14 -2.60
N GLU A 92 -12.50 -13.11 -3.50
CA GLU A 92 -13.47 -14.18 -3.74
C GLU A 92 -13.80 -15.00 -2.46
N ALA A 93 -12.80 -15.24 -1.62
CA ALA A 93 -12.96 -16.02 -0.38
C ALA A 93 -13.43 -15.18 0.83
N GLY A 94 -13.77 -13.91 0.64
CA GLY A 94 -14.18 -12.99 1.71
C GLY A 94 -13.13 -11.92 2.02
N VAL A 95 -13.00 -11.54 3.31
CA VAL A 95 -12.03 -10.50 3.71
C VAL A 95 -10.60 -10.96 3.43
N ALA A 96 -9.90 -10.22 2.58
CA ALA A 96 -8.53 -10.50 2.20
C ALA A 96 -7.51 -9.65 2.97
N ALA A 97 -7.83 -8.37 3.22
CA ALA A 97 -6.99 -7.50 4.03
C ALA A 97 -7.84 -6.44 4.76
N GLU A 98 -7.32 -6.00 5.90
CA GLU A 98 -7.77 -4.81 6.64
C GLU A 98 -6.57 -3.88 6.81
N ALA A 99 -6.74 -2.60 6.49
CA ALA A 99 -5.69 -1.63 6.60
C ALA A 99 -6.16 -0.35 7.31
N ILE A 100 -5.24 0.30 8.04
CA ILE A 100 -5.45 1.64 8.60
C ILE A 100 -4.29 2.52 8.13
N PHE A 101 -4.63 3.64 7.50
CA PHE A 101 -3.69 4.65 7.04
C PHE A 101 -3.83 5.94 7.82
N ALA A 102 -2.71 6.53 8.22
CA ALA A 102 -2.66 7.88 8.73
C ALA A 102 -1.99 8.79 7.69
N PHE A 103 -2.68 9.87 7.31
CA PHE A 103 -2.15 10.92 6.45
C PHE A 103 -1.90 12.18 7.27
N GLY A 104 -0.80 12.86 7.02
CA GLY A 104 -0.41 14.05 7.78
C GLY A 104 0.00 15.20 6.89
N ALA A 105 -0.44 16.42 7.26
CA ALA A 105 0.02 17.64 6.62
C ALA A 105 1.53 17.85 6.88
N HIS A 106 2.20 18.53 5.95
CA HIS A 106 3.53 19.03 6.19
C HIS A 106 3.49 20.05 7.32
N ARG A 107 4.50 20.01 8.19
CA ARG A 107 4.67 21.00 9.27
C ARG A 107 6.13 21.44 9.32
N GLU A 108 6.34 22.73 9.39
CA GLU A 108 7.65 23.30 9.69
C GLU A 108 8.09 22.88 11.09
N SER A 109 9.36 22.55 11.24
CA SER A 109 9.98 22.21 12.51
C SER A 109 11.32 22.93 12.65
N SER A 110 11.54 23.54 13.80
CA SER A 110 12.85 24.06 14.19
C SER A 110 13.80 22.97 14.69
N LEU A 111 13.28 21.73 14.91
CA LEU A 111 14.06 20.60 15.35
C LEU A 111 14.46 19.76 14.14
N ASN A 112 15.76 19.56 13.97
CA ASN A 112 16.34 18.67 12.98
C ASN A 112 17.39 17.80 13.64
N PHE A 113 17.02 16.56 13.90
CA PHE A 113 17.92 15.57 14.48
C PHE A 113 18.22 14.46 13.46
N ALA A 114 19.44 14.41 12.97
CA ALA A 114 19.95 13.37 12.08
C ALA A 114 21.27 12.83 12.65
N ASN A 115 21.26 12.39 13.91
CA ASN A 115 22.46 12.05 14.67
C ASN A 115 22.95 10.61 14.46
N LEU A 116 22.18 9.79 13.75
CA LEU A 116 22.60 8.43 13.42
C LEU A 116 23.21 8.45 12.01
N PRO A 117 24.53 8.28 11.87
CA PRO A 117 25.14 8.12 10.55
C PRO A 117 24.62 6.82 9.91
N ALA A 118 24.48 6.84 8.60
CA ALA A 118 24.22 5.61 7.85
C ALA A 118 25.39 4.63 8.05
N PRO A 119 25.15 3.34 8.25
CA PRO A 119 26.22 2.35 8.29
C PRO A 119 26.94 2.30 6.93
N GLU A 120 28.24 2.04 6.96
CA GLU A 120 28.97 1.72 5.73
C GLU A 120 28.52 0.34 5.26
N VAL A 121 27.91 0.28 4.09
CA VAL A 121 27.42 -0.96 3.47
C VAL A 121 27.89 -1.02 2.02
N THR A 122 28.14 -2.23 1.54
CA THR A 122 28.44 -2.47 0.13
C THR A 122 27.23 -2.06 -0.73
N SER A 123 27.49 -1.47 -1.89
CA SER A 123 26.40 -1.08 -2.79
C SER A 123 25.62 -2.32 -3.29
N PRO A 124 24.35 -2.20 -3.66
CA PRO A 124 23.59 -3.32 -4.23
C PRO A 124 24.26 -3.95 -5.45
N ASP A 125 24.93 -3.13 -6.29
CA ASP A 125 25.59 -3.58 -7.52
C ASP A 125 26.87 -4.39 -7.24
N GLU A 126 27.47 -4.23 -6.05
CA GLU A 126 28.67 -4.95 -5.61
C GLU A 126 28.34 -6.12 -4.68
N THR A 127 27.06 -6.28 -4.32
CA THR A 127 26.63 -7.35 -3.42
C THR A 127 26.23 -8.59 -4.21
N ALA A 128 26.66 -9.77 -3.75
CA ALA A 128 26.28 -11.03 -4.39
C ALA A 128 24.74 -11.19 -4.42
N SER A 129 24.21 -11.58 -5.59
CA SER A 129 22.79 -11.87 -5.72
C SER A 129 22.38 -13.07 -4.86
N PHE A 130 21.32 -12.93 -4.07
CA PHE A 130 20.75 -14.03 -3.29
C PHE A 130 20.23 -15.19 -4.16
N PHE A 131 19.75 -14.88 -5.36
CA PHE A 131 19.21 -15.87 -6.29
C PHE A 131 20.23 -16.41 -7.31
N GLY A 132 21.52 -16.06 -7.16
CA GLY A 132 22.55 -16.37 -8.15
C GLY A 132 22.48 -15.43 -9.37
N GLU A 133 23.42 -15.59 -10.30
CA GLU A 133 23.34 -14.89 -11.57
C GLU A 133 22.12 -15.44 -12.33
N SER A 134 21.23 -14.54 -12.74
CA SER A 134 20.18 -14.90 -13.70
C SER A 134 20.86 -15.30 -15.01
N PRO A 135 20.52 -16.44 -15.61
CA PRO A 135 21.07 -16.90 -16.87
C PRO A 135 20.79 -15.95 -18.02
#